data_256e1f18b15425c739422cf0f8b25e48
#
_entry.id   256e1f18b15425c739422cf0f8b25e48
#
_cell.length_a   1.000
_cell.length_b   1.000
_cell.length_c   1.000
_cell.angle_alpha   90.00
_cell.angle_beta   90.00
_cell.angle_gamma   90.00
#
_symmetry.space_group_name_H-M   'P 1'
#
loop_
_entity.id
_entity.type
_entity.pdbx_description
1 polymer ?
#
loop_
_entity_poly.entity_id
_entity_poly.type
_entity_poly.pdbx_seq_one_letter_code
_entity_poly.pdbx_strand_id
1 'polypeptide(L)' 'MDKNDNSGNLQLCAYHFRKNKHHQYAKEAYLKLGDLKSLMALHVELEKWEDALLLGK' A
#
# COMPACT_ATOMS: atom_id res chain seq x y z
N MET A 1 -14.62 2.20 21.54
CA MET A 1 -14.20 1.96 21.33
C MET A 1 -13.86 1.20 20.78
N ASP A 2 -13.69 1.06 20.29
CA ASP A 2 -13.50 0.41 19.80
C ASP A 2 -12.45 -0.21 19.71
N LYS A 3 -12.13 -0.78 20.32
CA LYS A 3 -11.10 -1.46 20.38
C LYS A 3 -10.97 -2.32 19.29
N ASN A 4 -11.80 -2.66 18.70
CA ASN A 4 -11.71 -3.48 17.60
C ASN A 4 -11.31 -2.78 16.40
N ASP A 5 -10.93 -1.58 16.49
CA ASP A 5 -10.60 -0.80 15.33
C ASP A 5 -9.28 -1.21 14.80
N ASN A 6 -9.19 -2.41 14.27
CA ASN A 6 -7.96 -2.85 13.66
C ASN A 6 -7.69 -2.12 12.37
N SER A 7 -8.70 -1.50 11.78
CA SER A 7 -8.47 -0.83 10.51
C SER A 7 -7.47 0.30 10.67
N GLY A 8 -7.47 0.97 11.81
CA GLY A 8 -6.49 2.01 12.04
C GLY A 8 -5.08 1.47 12.02
N ASN A 9 -4.88 0.34 12.69
CA ASN A 9 -3.57 -0.27 12.73
C ASN A 9 -3.16 -0.76 11.35
N LEU A 10 -4.09 -1.37 10.64
CA LEU A 10 -3.79 -1.86 9.31
C LEU A 10 -3.41 -0.72 8.38
N GLN A 11 -4.11 0.39 8.49
CA GLN A 11 -3.78 1.54 7.67
C GLN A 11 -2.37 2.02 7.96
N LEU A 12 -2.02 2.08 9.22
CA LEU A 12 -0.69 2.53 9.59
C LEU A 12 0.36 1.55 9.08
N CYS A 13 0.09 0.27 9.22
CA CYS A 13 1.02 -0.74 8.71
C CYS A 13 1.18 -0.61 7.21
N ALA A 14 0.08 -0.44 6.49
CA ALA A 14 0.15 -0.31 5.06
C ALA A 14 0.97 0.91 4.67
N TYR A 15 0.77 2.01 5.39
CA TYR A 15 1.53 3.21 5.12
C TYR A 15 3.01 2.96 5.31
N HIS A 16 3.38 2.29 6.40
CA HIS A 16 4.78 2.00 6.66
C HIS A 16 5.36 1.05 5.62
N PHE A 17 4.59 0.03 5.26
CA PHE A 17 5.05 -0.88 4.22
C PHE A 17 5.31 -0.14 2.93
N ARG A 18 4.40 0.76 2.60
CA ARG A 18 4.55 1.51 1.37
C ARG A 18 5.79 2.40 1.43
N LYS A 19 6.01 3.03 2.55
CA LYS A 19 7.16 3.90 2.72
C LYS A 19 8.46 3.11 2.60
N ASN A 20 8.45 1.90 3.13
CA ASN A 20 9.65 1.07 3.11
C ASN A 20 9.74 0.24 1.84
N LYS A 21 8.87 0.54 0.87
CA LYS A 21 8.90 -0.15 -0.42
C LYS A 21 8.50 -1.60 -0.30
N HIS A 22 7.81 -1.96 0.76
CA HIS A 22 7.23 -3.30 0.88
C HIS A 22 5.86 -3.26 0.23
N HIS A 23 5.84 -3.09 -1.08
CA HIS A 23 4.58 -2.87 -1.80
C HIS A 23 3.66 -4.08 -1.69
N GLN A 24 4.22 -5.26 -1.69
CA GLN A 24 3.39 -6.45 -1.58
C GLN A 24 2.64 -6.47 -0.26
N TYR A 25 3.34 -6.17 0.81
CA TYR A 25 2.69 -6.14 2.12
C TYR A 25 1.67 -5.02 2.18
N ALA A 26 1.99 -3.87 1.63
CA ALA A 26 1.04 -2.77 1.63
C ALA A 26 -0.21 -3.16 0.84
N LYS A 27 -0.01 -3.83 -0.28
CA LYS A 27 -1.13 -4.26 -1.09
C LYS A 27 -2.04 -5.18 -0.29
N GLU A 28 -1.46 -6.14 0.39
CA GLU A 28 -2.25 -7.06 1.18
C GLU A 28 -2.99 -6.34 2.28
N ALA A 29 -2.33 -5.40 2.94
CA ALA A 29 -2.98 -4.65 4.00
C ALA A 29 -4.17 -3.88 3.45
N TYR A 30 -4.01 -3.25 2.29
CA TYR A 30 -5.11 -2.52 1.69
C TYR A 30 -6.25 -3.46 1.31
N LEU A 31 -5.90 -4.64 0.83
CA LEU A 31 -6.92 -5.62 0.49
C LEU A 31 -7.72 -6.02 1.72
N LYS A 32 -7.03 -6.25 2.81
CA LYS A 32 -7.72 -6.62 4.04
C LYS A 32 -8.58 -5.48 4.55
N LEU A 33 -8.11 -4.26 4.36
CA LEU A 33 -8.89 -3.10 4.75
C LEU A 33 -10.09 -2.89 3.84
N GLY A 34 -9.98 -3.37 2.62
CA GLY A 34 -11.00 -3.08 1.64
C GLY A 34 -10.85 -1.71 1.06
N ASP A 35 -9.68 -1.11 1.22
CA ASP A 35 -9.44 0.24 0.75
C ASP A 35 -8.98 0.17 -0.70
N LEU A 36 -9.92 0.04 -1.60
CA LEU A 36 -9.58 -0.11 -3.00
C LEU A 36 -8.94 1.13 -3.57
N LYS A 37 -9.32 2.29 -3.05
CA LYS A 37 -8.73 3.53 -3.55
C LYS A 37 -7.23 3.55 -3.31
N SER A 38 -6.83 3.27 -2.10
CA SER A 38 -5.40 3.24 -1.80
C SER A 38 -4.71 2.13 -2.57
N LEU A 39 -5.40 1.01 -2.72
CA LEU A 39 -4.82 -0.10 -3.46
C LEU A 39 -4.56 0.31 -4.91
N MET A 40 -5.52 1.00 -5.52
CA MET A 40 -5.34 1.44 -6.88
C MET A 40 -4.21 2.45 -6.99
N ALA A 41 -4.13 3.35 -6.03
CA ALA A 41 -3.03 4.30 -6.03
C ALA A 41 -1.70 3.59 -5.92
N LEU A 42 -1.66 2.56 -5.10
CA LEU A 42 -0.44 1.79 -4.95
C LEU A 42 -0.08 1.11 -6.27
N HIS A 43 -1.07 0.57 -6.94
CA HIS A 43 -0.82 -0.06 -8.23
C HIS A 43 -0.23 0.94 -9.22
N VAL A 44 -0.79 2.12 -9.25
CA VAL A 44 -0.30 3.15 -10.17
C VAL A 44 1.14 3.50 -9.83
N GLU A 45 1.42 3.61 -8.54
CA GLU A 45 2.78 3.92 -8.13
C GLU A 45 3.74 2.82 -8.54
N LEU A 46 3.30 1.57 -8.40
CA LEU A 46 4.16 0.47 -8.77
C LEU A 46 4.47 0.50 -10.26
N GLU A 47 3.46 0.76 -11.05
CA GLU A 47 3.66 0.82 -12.48
C GLU A 47 4.61 1.94 -12.86
N LYS A 48 4.42 3.10 -12.28
CA LYS A 48 5.29 4.23 -12.57
C LYS A 48 6.71 3.94 -12.13
N TRP A 49 6.82 3.29 -11.00
CA TRP A 49 8.14 2.99 -10.48
C TRP A 49 8.88 2.05 -11.40
N GLU A 50 8.19 1.02 -11.89
CA GLU A 50 8.82 0.10 -12.81
C GLU A 50 9.22 0.80 -14.09
N ASP A 51 8.33 1.66 -14.59
CA ASP A 51 8.65 2.42 -15.77
C ASP A 51 9.87 3.27 -15.56
N ALA A 52 9.94 3.94 -14.44
CA ALA A 52 11.08 4.79 -14.13
C ALA A 52 12.36 3.96 -14.09
N LEU A 53 12.29 2.79 -13.51
CA LEU A 53 13.46 1.94 -13.45
C LEU A 53 13.92 1.54 -14.84
N LEU A 54 12.97 1.16 -15.67
CA LEU A 54 13.31 0.75 -17.03
C LEU A 54 13.89 1.91 -17.83
N LEU A 55 13.27 3.04 -17.69
CA LEU A 55 13.76 4.21 -18.43
C LEU A 55 15.03 4.76 -17.84
N GLY A 56 15.15 4.62 -16.55
CA GLY A 56 16.30 5.16 -15.85
C GLY A 56 17.58 4.49 -16.23
N LYS A 57 17.48 3.35 -16.91
CA LYS A 57 18.66 2.70 -17.23
C LYS A 57 19.27 3.28 -18.27
#